data_aa1aee0679de0c55bbd049e6f65d12b7
#
_entry.id   aa1aee0679de0c55bbd049e6f65d12b7
#
_cell.length_a   1.000
_cell.length_b   1.000
_cell.length_c   1.000
_cell.angle_alpha   90.00
_cell.angle_beta   90.00
_cell.angle_gamma   90.00
#
_symmetry.space_group_name_H-M   'P 1'
#
loop_
_entity.id
_entity.type
_entity.pdbx_description
1 polymer ?
#
loop_
_entity_poly.entity_id
_entity_poly.type
_entity_poly.pdbx_seq_one_letter_code
_entity_poly.pdbx_strand_id
1 'polypeptide(L)'
;MFIVDVIKKEDATGELKSLYKMIEHSLGFVPPHFELFASIDIEAMKEFAQYNFKMMSHAKIDKNLLPFLRLEIAKRECRSYCISFNTQMVTKLMDGEKLPSDASQKLLLEKVLKSLYETKTFTKDDLNSLEKSGISNRDFYDLLSYASNFMAKSKMIEVYLKKEA
;
A
#
# COMPACT_ATOMS: atom_id res chain seq x y z
N MET A 1 2.70 18.53 10.11
CA MET A 1 2.09 17.50 9.23
C MET A 1 1.00 16.73 9.98
N PHE A 2 1.24 16.20 11.20
CA PHE A 2 0.22 15.49 12.00
C PHE A 2 -0.25 16.32 13.19
N ILE A 3 -1.47 16.03 13.66
CA ILE A 3 -2.07 16.71 14.83
C ILE A 3 -1.57 16.14 16.16
N VAL A 4 -0.83 15.03 16.13
CA VAL A 4 -0.16 14.38 17.28
C VAL A 4 1.35 14.49 17.13
N ASP A 5 2.05 14.44 18.25
CA ASP A 5 3.50 14.36 18.25
C ASP A 5 3.95 12.99 17.75
N VAL A 6 4.97 12.98 16.91
CA VAL A 6 5.55 11.76 16.37
C VAL A 6 7.04 11.69 16.71
N ILE A 7 7.52 10.51 17.07
CA ILE A 7 8.93 10.25 17.30
C ILE A 7 9.61 10.10 15.95
N LYS A 8 10.45 11.06 15.62
CA LYS A 8 11.21 11.07 14.38
C LYS A 8 12.32 10.02 14.40
N LYS A 9 12.78 9.63 13.21
CA LYS A 9 13.87 8.66 13.07
C LYS A 9 15.11 9.07 13.88
N GLU A 10 15.49 10.34 13.86
CA GLU A 10 16.63 10.89 14.58
C GLU A 10 16.52 10.79 16.11
N ASP A 11 15.29 10.85 16.64
CA ASP A 11 14.99 10.80 18.07
C ASP A 11 14.67 9.38 18.56
N ALA A 12 14.56 8.42 17.64
CA ALA A 12 14.19 7.05 17.98
C ALA A 12 15.30 6.32 18.74
N THR A 13 14.91 5.58 19.77
CA THR A 13 15.79 4.75 20.60
C THR A 13 15.30 3.30 20.65
N GLY A 14 16.13 2.40 21.15
CA GLY A 14 15.75 1.00 21.41
C GLY A 14 15.16 0.30 20.19
N GLU A 15 14.03 -0.33 20.40
CA GLU A 15 13.32 -1.12 19.39
C GLU A 15 12.81 -0.27 18.23
N LEU A 16 12.29 0.93 18.51
CA LEU A 16 11.81 1.86 17.49
C LEU A 16 12.93 2.27 16.52
N LYS A 17 14.14 2.49 17.03
CA LYS A 17 15.32 2.78 16.19
C LYS A 17 15.66 1.61 15.27
N SER A 18 15.55 0.39 15.78
CA SER A 18 15.79 -0.83 15.00
C SER A 18 14.75 -1.01 13.89
N LEU A 19 13.48 -0.76 14.20
CA LEU A 19 12.39 -0.78 13.24
C LEU A 19 12.60 0.25 12.11
N TYR A 20 12.93 1.49 12.45
CA TYR A 20 13.17 2.54 11.45
C TYR A 20 14.39 2.25 10.57
N LYS A 21 15.46 1.66 11.10
CA LYS A 21 16.60 1.22 10.30
C LYS A 21 16.20 0.14 9.27
N MET A 22 15.37 -0.82 9.68
CA MET A 22 14.87 -1.87 8.79
C MET A 22 14.00 -1.27 7.66
N ILE A 23 13.11 -0.36 7.98
CA ILE A 23 12.26 0.33 7.01
C ILE A 23 13.11 1.16 6.05
N GLU A 24 14.05 1.93 6.57
CA GLU A 24 14.96 2.74 5.75
C GLU A 24 15.83 1.89 4.82
N HIS A 25 16.34 0.76 5.30
CA HIS A 25 17.08 -0.18 4.45
C HIS A 25 16.24 -0.67 3.27
N SER A 26 14.95 -0.93 3.50
CA SER A 26 14.04 -1.47 2.48
C SER A 26 13.51 -0.42 1.50
N LEU A 27 13.26 0.81 1.98
CA LEU A 27 12.60 1.87 1.21
C LEU A 27 13.54 3.03 0.83
N GLY A 28 14.73 3.08 1.45
CA GLY A 28 15.68 4.18 1.32
C GLY A 28 15.37 5.41 2.19
N PHE A 29 14.30 5.39 2.95
CA PHE A 29 13.87 6.41 3.91
C PHE A 29 12.77 5.87 4.83
N VAL A 30 12.46 6.57 5.92
CA VAL A 30 11.32 6.27 6.78
C VAL A 30 10.14 7.16 6.37
N PRO A 31 9.04 6.59 5.84
CA PRO A 31 7.88 7.38 5.47
C PRO A 31 7.22 8.02 6.71
N PRO A 32 6.72 9.27 6.64
CA PRO A 32 6.10 9.95 7.79
C PRO A 32 4.94 9.20 8.44
N HIS A 33 4.14 8.47 7.67
CA HIS A 33 3.05 7.67 8.24
C HIS A 33 3.56 6.44 9.03
N PHE A 34 4.77 5.96 8.76
CA PHE A 34 5.41 4.95 9.60
C PHE A 34 5.83 5.54 10.95
N GLU A 35 6.38 6.76 10.94
CA GLU A 35 6.67 7.48 12.18
C GLU A 35 5.39 7.72 12.99
N LEU A 36 4.28 8.13 12.33
CA LEU A 36 2.98 8.29 12.97
C LEU A 36 2.51 7.00 13.66
N PHE A 37 2.44 5.91 12.93
CA PHE A 37 1.90 4.65 13.47
C PHE A 37 2.79 4.08 14.56
N ALA A 38 4.11 4.08 14.38
CA ALA A 38 5.05 3.56 15.35
C ALA A 38 5.09 4.39 16.66
N SER A 39 4.82 5.70 16.58
CA SER A 39 4.73 6.56 17.76
C SER A 39 3.46 6.33 18.58
N ILE A 40 2.40 5.83 17.94
CA ILE A 40 1.13 5.52 18.62
C ILE A 40 1.15 4.06 19.13
N ASP A 41 1.56 3.12 18.29
CA ASP A 41 1.57 1.70 18.59
C ASP A 41 2.65 0.99 17.76
N ILE A 42 3.78 0.68 18.40
CA ILE A 42 4.92 0.04 17.74
C ILE A 42 4.59 -1.39 17.27
N GLU A 43 3.77 -2.13 18.02
CA GLU A 43 3.42 -3.51 17.65
C GLU A 43 2.51 -3.52 16.42
N ALA A 44 1.47 -2.69 16.41
CA ALA A 44 0.62 -2.53 15.22
C ALA A 44 1.41 -2.06 13.99
N MET A 45 2.46 -1.25 14.19
CA MET A 45 3.36 -0.83 13.12
C MET A 45 4.24 -1.98 12.61
N LYS A 46 4.74 -2.84 13.48
CA LYS A 46 5.50 -4.03 13.08
C LYS A 46 4.65 -4.98 12.23
N GLU A 47 3.43 -5.27 12.68
CA GLU A 47 2.48 -6.11 11.93
C GLU A 47 2.21 -5.51 10.55
N PHE A 48 1.99 -4.21 10.47
CA PHE A 48 1.78 -3.50 9.22
C PHE A 48 3.02 -3.59 8.30
N ALA A 49 4.23 -3.40 8.82
CA ALA A 49 5.46 -3.53 8.06
C ALA A 49 5.67 -4.96 7.56
N GLN A 50 5.48 -5.97 8.42
CA GLN A 50 5.59 -7.38 8.06
C GLN A 50 4.59 -7.77 6.96
N TYR A 51 3.35 -7.29 7.05
CA TYR A 51 2.34 -7.54 6.02
C TYR A 51 2.75 -6.92 4.67
N ASN A 52 3.27 -5.70 4.65
CA ASN A 52 3.77 -5.08 3.43
C ASN A 52 4.95 -5.87 2.83
N PHE A 53 5.92 -6.29 3.65
CA PHE A 53 7.06 -7.10 3.17
C PHE A 53 6.62 -8.46 2.62
N LYS A 54 5.64 -9.11 3.27
CA LYS A 54 5.04 -10.34 2.76
C LYS A 54 4.44 -10.13 1.36
N MET A 55 3.71 -9.04 1.15
CA MET A 55 3.14 -8.73 -0.16
C MET A 55 4.21 -8.40 -1.21
N MET A 56 5.27 -7.68 -0.83
CA MET A 56 6.40 -7.39 -1.74
C MET A 56 7.17 -8.64 -2.19
N SER A 57 7.11 -9.73 -1.43
CA SER A 57 7.73 -11.03 -1.74
C SER A 57 6.73 -12.08 -2.26
N HIS A 58 5.52 -11.67 -2.65
CA HIS A 58 4.49 -12.59 -3.15
C HIS A 58 4.92 -13.25 -4.46
N ALA A 59 4.76 -14.57 -4.57
CA ALA A 59 5.29 -15.35 -5.70
C ALA A 59 4.60 -15.05 -7.05
N LYS A 60 3.35 -14.57 -7.02
CA LYS A 60 2.51 -14.36 -8.21
C LYS A 60 2.10 -12.89 -8.44
N ILE A 61 2.30 -12.03 -7.46
CA ILE A 61 1.96 -10.61 -7.55
C ILE A 61 3.25 -9.83 -7.74
N ASP A 62 3.37 -9.12 -8.84
CA ASP A 62 4.53 -8.25 -9.08
C ASP A 62 4.55 -7.15 -8.01
N LYS A 63 5.66 -7.06 -7.27
CA LYS A 63 5.84 -6.03 -6.24
C LYS A 63 5.62 -4.60 -6.77
N ASN A 64 5.91 -4.36 -8.04
CA ASN A 64 5.72 -3.07 -8.69
C ASN A 64 4.24 -2.73 -8.91
N LEU A 65 3.33 -3.72 -8.88
CA LEU A 65 1.89 -3.50 -8.93
C LEU A 65 1.37 -2.79 -7.67
N LEU A 66 2.00 -3.02 -6.52
CA LEU A 66 1.52 -2.52 -5.22
C LEU A 66 1.48 -0.99 -5.12
N PRO A 67 2.52 -0.23 -5.51
CA PRO A 67 2.45 1.23 -5.50
C PRO A 67 1.43 1.79 -6.50
N PHE A 68 1.24 1.16 -7.66
CA PHE A 68 0.17 1.55 -8.59
C PHE A 68 -1.21 1.34 -8.00
N LEU A 69 -1.47 0.17 -7.43
CA LEU A 69 -2.74 -0.11 -6.76
C LEU A 69 -3.04 0.92 -5.67
N ARG A 70 -2.06 1.23 -4.82
CA ARG A 70 -2.22 2.24 -3.78
C ARG A 70 -2.47 3.64 -4.35
N LEU A 71 -1.80 4.00 -5.45
CA LEU A 71 -2.00 5.29 -6.10
C LEU A 71 -3.41 5.41 -6.69
N GLU A 72 -3.88 4.38 -7.37
CA GLU A 72 -5.24 4.37 -7.94
C GLU A 72 -6.33 4.43 -6.87
N ILE A 73 -6.15 3.71 -5.75
CA ILE A 73 -7.05 3.82 -4.60
C ILE A 73 -7.00 5.24 -4.02
N ALA A 74 -5.81 5.78 -3.78
CA ALA A 74 -5.65 7.11 -3.20
C ALA A 74 -6.29 8.20 -4.05
N LYS A 75 -6.19 8.12 -5.39
CA LYS A 75 -6.85 9.04 -6.32
C LYS A 75 -8.38 8.95 -6.22
N ARG A 76 -8.94 7.74 -6.24
CA ARG A 76 -10.39 7.51 -6.13
C ARG A 76 -10.96 7.96 -4.80
N GLU A 77 -10.18 7.83 -3.72
CA GLU A 77 -10.53 8.24 -2.36
C GLU A 77 -10.19 9.72 -2.07
N CYS A 78 -9.62 10.45 -3.02
CA CYS A 78 -9.17 11.84 -2.86
C CYS A 78 -8.22 12.05 -1.66
N ARG A 79 -7.28 11.12 -1.43
CA ARG A 79 -6.32 11.15 -0.30
C ARG A 79 -5.03 11.85 -0.69
N SER A 80 -4.95 13.18 -0.52
CA SER A 80 -3.84 14.01 -1.01
C SER A 80 -2.45 13.53 -0.55
N TYR A 81 -2.28 13.21 0.74
CA TYR A 81 -1.03 12.66 1.26
C TYR A 81 -0.66 11.34 0.56
N CYS A 82 -1.61 10.41 0.46
CA CYS A 82 -1.36 9.10 -0.15
C CYS A 82 -1.13 9.21 -1.66
N ILE A 83 -1.77 10.16 -2.36
CA ILE A 83 -1.50 10.46 -3.77
C ILE A 83 -0.04 10.90 -3.91
N SER A 84 0.39 11.93 -3.17
CA SER A 84 1.75 12.45 -3.23
C SER A 84 2.79 11.37 -2.94
N PHE A 85 2.61 10.63 -1.84
CA PHE A 85 3.52 9.57 -1.43
C PHE A 85 3.62 8.45 -2.48
N ASN A 86 2.49 7.91 -2.95
CA ASN A 86 2.51 6.80 -3.90
C ASN A 86 2.94 7.24 -5.31
N THR A 87 2.70 8.49 -5.72
CA THR A 87 3.29 9.05 -6.94
C THR A 87 4.82 9.01 -6.87
N GLN A 88 5.41 9.46 -5.76
CA GLN A 88 6.87 9.39 -5.56
C GLN A 88 7.39 7.96 -5.59
N MET A 89 6.66 7.01 -4.97
CA MET A 89 7.03 5.59 -4.97
C MET A 89 6.98 5.00 -6.38
N VAL A 90 5.94 5.28 -7.15
CA VAL A 90 5.83 4.85 -8.55
C VAL A 90 6.99 5.40 -9.38
N THR A 91 7.26 6.69 -9.31
CA THR A 91 8.35 7.34 -10.06
C THR A 91 9.71 6.77 -9.67
N LYS A 92 9.97 6.57 -8.36
CA LYS A 92 11.26 6.12 -7.85
C LYS A 92 11.54 4.63 -8.15
N LEU A 93 10.51 3.77 -8.07
CA LEU A 93 10.67 2.32 -8.23
C LEU A 93 10.59 1.85 -9.68
N MET A 94 10.02 2.65 -10.56
CA MET A 94 9.62 2.23 -11.89
C MET A 94 10.41 2.90 -13.03
N ASP A 95 11.44 3.67 -12.72
CA ASP A 95 12.24 4.37 -13.74
C ASP A 95 11.37 5.06 -14.83
N GLY A 96 10.23 5.65 -14.36
CA GLY A 96 9.21 6.30 -15.17
C GLY A 96 7.97 5.46 -15.48
N GLU A 97 7.01 5.41 -14.56
CA GLU A 97 5.54 5.25 -14.76
C GLU A 97 5.01 4.06 -15.57
N LYS A 98 5.72 2.99 -15.79
CA LYS A 98 5.15 1.87 -16.54
C LYS A 98 4.53 0.84 -15.59
N LEU A 99 3.21 0.67 -15.68
CA LEU A 99 2.52 -0.54 -15.18
C LEU A 99 3.30 -1.77 -15.63
N PRO A 100 3.36 -2.84 -14.81
CA PRO A 100 3.90 -4.12 -15.25
C PRO A 100 3.38 -4.43 -16.66
N SER A 101 4.28 -4.80 -17.57
CA SER A 101 3.92 -5.11 -18.97
C SER A 101 3.05 -6.37 -19.07
N ASP A 102 3.08 -7.21 -18.06
CA ASP A 102 2.34 -8.47 -17.97
C ASP A 102 0.82 -8.22 -17.96
N ALA A 103 0.14 -8.81 -18.93
CA ALA A 103 -1.31 -8.70 -19.09
C ALA A 103 -2.08 -9.28 -17.89
N SER A 104 -1.55 -10.33 -17.24
CA SER A 104 -2.18 -10.94 -16.06
C SER A 104 -2.16 -10.00 -14.85
N GLN A 105 -1.07 -9.26 -14.66
CA GLN A 105 -0.95 -8.27 -13.59
C GLN A 105 -1.86 -7.06 -13.80
N LYS A 106 -2.02 -6.62 -15.05
CA LYS A 106 -2.99 -5.55 -15.40
C LYS A 106 -4.41 -6.00 -15.15
N LEU A 107 -4.76 -7.23 -15.57
CA LEU A 107 -6.07 -7.81 -15.31
C LEU A 107 -6.34 -7.94 -13.80
N LEU A 108 -5.35 -8.40 -13.04
CA LEU A 108 -5.46 -8.51 -11.59
C LEU A 108 -5.74 -7.14 -10.94
N LEU A 109 -5.00 -6.10 -11.33
CA LEU A 109 -5.23 -4.73 -10.86
C LEU A 109 -6.65 -4.26 -11.18
N GLU A 110 -7.09 -4.44 -12.43
CA GLU A 110 -8.45 -4.08 -12.88
C GLU A 110 -9.53 -4.78 -12.04
N LYS A 111 -9.41 -6.10 -11.84
CA LYS A 111 -10.39 -6.87 -11.09
C LYS A 111 -10.43 -6.53 -9.60
N VAL A 112 -9.28 -6.24 -8.99
CA VAL A 112 -9.24 -5.74 -7.60
C VAL A 112 -9.92 -4.38 -7.50
N LEU A 113 -9.62 -3.44 -8.38
CA LEU A 113 -10.28 -2.13 -8.38
C LEU A 113 -11.79 -2.24 -8.65
N LYS A 114 -12.20 -3.09 -9.59
CA LYS A 114 -13.62 -3.36 -9.85
C LYS A 114 -14.31 -3.92 -8.60
N SER A 115 -13.70 -4.89 -7.91
CA SER A 115 -14.31 -5.47 -6.72
C SER A 115 -14.45 -4.48 -5.56
N LEU A 116 -13.59 -3.47 -5.46
CA LEU A 116 -13.66 -2.44 -4.42
C LEU A 116 -14.73 -1.39 -4.72
N TYR A 117 -14.82 -0.93 -5.97
CA TYR A 117 -15.62 0.24 -6.32
C TYR A 117 -16.90 -0.08 -7.10
N GLU A 118 -16.96 -1.24 -7.70
CA GLU A 118 -18.07 -1.72 -8.52
C GLU A 118 -18.56 -3.09 -8.05
N THR A 119 -18.62 -3.31 -6.73
CA THR A 119 -18.90 -4.59 -6.09
C THR A 119 -20.17 -5.27 -6.62
N LYS A 120 -21.21 -4.49 -6.94
CA LYS A 120 -22.49 -5.03 -7.45
C LYS A 120 -22.38 -5.65 -8.85
N THR A 121 -21.36 -5.27 -9.62
CA THR A 121 -21.13 -5.79 -10.98
C THR A 121 -20.01 -6.82 -11.03
N PHE A 122 -19.35 -7.10 -9.90
CA PHE A 122 -18.33 -8.14 -9.81
C PHE A 122 -18.99 -9.52 -9.80
N THR A 123 -18.55 -10.40 -10.68
CA THR A 123 -19.20 -11.69 -10.94
C THR A 123 -18.22 -12.85 -10.91
N LYS A 124 -18.75 -14.08 -10.99
CA LYS A 124 -17.95 -15.28 -11.17
C LYS A 124 -17.11 -15.27 -12.45
N ASP A 125 -17.57 -14.60 -13.49
CA ASP A 125 -16.80 -14.49 -14.75
C ASP A 125 -15.56 -13.61 -14.60
N ASP A 126 -15.57 -12.63 -13.69
CA ASP A 126 -14.39 -11.86 -13.34
C ASP A 126 -13.31 -12.78 -12.71
N LEU A 127 -13.70 -13.67 -11.79
CA LEU A 127 -12.79 -14.66 -11.20
C LEU A 127 -12.31 -15.68 -12.25
N ASN A 128 -13.20 -16.20 -13.08
CA ASN A 128 -12.84 -17.13 -14.15
C ASN A 128 -11.83 -16.52 -15.13
N SER A 129 -11.93 -15.22 -15.41
CA SER A 129 -10.98 -14.50 -16.27
C SER A 129 -9.57 -14.44 -15.67
N LEU A 130 -9.47 -14.27 -14.34
CA LEU A 130 -8.21 -14.31 -13.61
C LEU A 130 -7.58 -15.71 -13.65
N GLU A 131 -8.37 -16.75 -13.38
CA GLU A 131 -7.88 -18.13 -13.41
C GLU A 131 -7.35 -18.51 -14.80
N LYS A 132 -8.03 -18.11 -15.87
CA LYS A 132 -7.56 -18.31 -17.26
C LYS A 132 -6.25 -17.59 -17.56
N SER A 133 -5.95 -16.50 -16.84
CA SER A 133 -4.68 -15.76 -16.95
C SER A 133 -3.58 -16.26 -16.00
N GLY A 134 -3.84 -17.36 -15.26
CA GLY A 134 -2.89 -17.95 -14.33
C GLY A 134 -2.86 -17.33 -12.93
N ILE A 135 -3.84 -16.48 -12.62
CA ILE A 135 -4.03 -15.88 -11.28
C ILE A 135 -5.09 -16.68 -10.53
N SER A 136 -4.70 -17.27 -9.42
CA SER A 136 -5.64 -18.04 -8.59
C SER A 136 -6.57 -17.14 -7.76
N ASN A 137 -7.68 -17.71 -7.28
CA ASN A 137 -8.55 -17.04 -6.31
C ASN A 137 -7.81 -16.62 -5.04
N ARG A 138 -6.75 -17.34 -4.66
CA ARG A 138 -5.92 -16.99 -3.51
C ARG A 138 -5.09 -15.74 -3.80
N ASP A 139 -4.47 -15.65 -4.97
CA ASP A 139 -3.69 -14.46 -5.38
C ASP A 139 -4.58 -13.22 -5.43
N PHE A 140 -5.78 -13.36 -6.00
CA PHE A 140 -6.78 -12.29 -6.01
C PHE A 140 -7.18 -11.86 -4.60
N TYR A 141 -7.48 -12.82 -3.71
CA TYR A 141 -7.84 -12.54 -2.32
C TYR A 141 -6.71 -11.82 -1.58
N ASP A 142 -5.46 -12.25 -1.77
CA ASP A 142 -4.31 -11.65 -1.09
C ASP A 142 -4.12 -10.18 -1.53
N LEU A 143 -4.26 -9.87 -2.83
CA LEU A 143 -4.18 -8.49 -3.31
C LEU A 143 -5.41 -7.65 -2.91
N LEU A 144 -6.61 -8.21 -2.92
CA LEU A 144 -7.83 -7.53 -2.45
C LEU A 144 -7.73 -7.20 -0.95
N SER A 145 -7.25 -8.14 -0.15
CA SER A 145 -7.02 -7.94 1.29
C SER A 145 -5.99 -6.82 1.53
N TYR A 146 -4.91 -6.82 0.75
CA TYR A 146 -3.91 -5.76 0.80
C TYR A 146 -4.51 -4.38 0.45
N ALA A 147 -5.29 -4.30 -0.62
CA ALA A 147 -5.97 -3.09 -1.06
C ALA A 147 -6.93 -2.55 0.02
N SER A 148 -7.74 -3.43 0.61
CA SER A 148 -8.68 -3.08 1.70
C SER A 148 -7.96 -2.59 2.95
N ASN A 149 -6.84 -3.22 3.31
CA ASN A 149 -6.00 -2.77 4.42
C ASN A 149 -5.42 -1.37 4.14
N PHE A 150 -4.94 -1.14 2.91
CA PHE A 150 -4.45 0.18 2.51
C PHE A 150 -5.56 1.26 2.60
N MET A 151 -6.78 0.97 2.15
CA MET A 151 -7.92 1.90 2.28
C MET A 151 -8.16 2.28 3.75
N ALA A 152 -8.18 1.30 4.65
CA ALA A 152 -8.35 1.54 6.08
C ALA A 152 -7.22 2.40 6.66
N LYS A 153 -5.95 2.05 6.37
CA LYS A 153 -4.78 2.80 6.84
C LYS A 153 -4.70 4.21 6.24
N SER A 154 -5.02 4.39 4.97
CA SER A 154 -5.07 5.71 4.35
C SER A 154 -6.11 6.62 5.01
N LYS A 155 -7.26 6.07 5.41
CA LYS A 155 -8.27 6.79 6.18
C LYS A 155 -7.75 7.21 7.55
N MET A 156 -7.04 6.34 8.25
CA MET A 156 -6.42 6.67 9.54
C MET A 156 -5.39 7.80 9.39
N ILE A 157 -4.54 7.76 8.38
CA ILE A 157 -3.57 8.84 8.11
C ILE A 157 -4.30 10.17 7.94
N GLU A 158 -5.37 10.20 7.15
CA GLU A 158 -6.17 11.40 6.88
C GLU A 158 -6.75 12.04 8.15
N VAL A 159 -7.16 11.20 9.11
CA VAL A 159 -7.67 11.68 10.42
C VAL A 159 -6.58 12.43 11.20
N TYR A 160 -5.35 11.99 11.10
CA TYR A 160 -4.21 12.56 11.83
C TYR A 160 -3.51 13.72 11.10
N LEU A 161 -3.82 14.00 9.84
CA LEU A 161 -3.24 15.14 9.14
C LEU A 161 -3.76 16.47 9.72
N LYS A 162 -2.85 17.44 9.90
CA LYS A 162 -3.24 18.83 10.18
C LYS A 162 -4.01 19.35 8.98
N LYS A 163 -5.21 19.83 9.22
CA LYS A 163 -5.99 20.56 8.22
C LYS A 163 -5.44 21.97 8.15
N GLU A 164 -5.18 22.45 6.94
CA GLU A 164 -4.93 23.88 6.74
C GLU A 164 -6.22 24.64 7.09
N ALA A 165 -6.08 25.69 7.89
CA ALA A 165 -7.17 26.55 8.30
C ALA A 165 -7.65 27.41 7.14
#